data_08115fb1660f8b859d8930c096dc49b6
#
_entry.id   08115fb1660f8b859d8930c096dc49b6
#
_cell.length_a   1.000
_cell.length_b   1.000
_cell.length_c   1.000
_cell.angle_alpha   90.00
_cell.angle_beta   90.00
_cell.angle_gamma   90.00
#
_symmetry.space_group_name_H-M   'P 1'
#
loop_
_entity.id
_entity.type
_entity.pdbx_description
1 polymer ?
#
loop_
_entity_poly.entity_id
_entity_poly.type
_entity_poly.pdbx_seq_one_letter_code
_entity_poly.pdbx_strand_id
1 'polypeptide(L)'
;VLNLMRLEMKKYHIGSYIKRAVFANFVILAIIFMLIFITKIEGDQDFRTYQTAFSLIDSGVRAVFIIFASVLIAKFIIGEFKYKTITVAFMYPINRKKLIASKLAIVVLFTFSAIILSTIFVTAIFCAVSESFQLLPDTLSVSLIIQRIPAVIMNALSASCIALIPLYFGMRKYSIPATIVSSILIVSVVSSNSGNFTLYDIIFIPITLAIIGISVAYLSFRNIEKIDI
;
A
#
# COMPACT_ATOMS: atom_id res chain seq x y z
N VAL A 1 -9.04 -1.12 -22.33
CA VAL A 1 -8.24 -0.93 -21.11
C VAL A 1 -7.50 -2.22 -20.75
N LEU A 2 -8.17 -3.38 -20.70
CA LEU A 2 -7.56 -4.66 -20.30
C LEU A 2 -6.36 -5.08 -21.19
N ASN A 3 -6.47 -4.90 -22.50
CA ASN A 3 -5.36 -5.22 -23.42
C ASN A 3 -4.14 -4.31 -23.18
N LEU A 4 -4.39 -3.00 -22.89
CA LEU A 4 -3.33 -2.07 -22.53
C LEU A 4 -2.66 -2.46 -21.21
N MET A 5 -3.44 -2.84 -20.21
CA MET A 5 -2.91 -3.33 -18.92
C MET A 5 -2.01 -4.55 -19.11
N ARG A 6 -2.42 -5.53 -19.95
CA ARG A 6 -1.63 -6.73 -20.23
C ARG A 6 -0.28 -6.42 -20.89
N LEU A 7 -0.26 -5.45 -21.81
CA LEU A 7 0.97 -5.00 -22.48
C LEU A 7 1.91 -4.28 -21.50
N GLU A 8 1.35 -3.37 -20.69
CA GLU A 8 2.11 -2.65 -19.66
C GLU A 8 2.69 -3.61 -18.60
N MET A 9 1.93 -4.62 -18.18
CA MET A 9 2.42 -5.64 -17.24
C MET A 9 3.62 -6.42 -17.78
N LYS A 10 3.62 -6.74 -19.09
CA LYS A 10 4.76 -7.40 -19.75
C LYS A 10 5.98 -6.47 -19.84
N LYS A 11 5.76 -5.19 -20.18
CA LYS A 11 6.82 -4.18 -20.31
C LYS A 11 7.61 -4.02 -19.02
N TYR A 12 6.95 -4.02 -17.86
CA TYR A 12 7.59 -3.74 -16.57
C TYR A 12 8.06 -4.97 -15.81
N HIS A 13 7.98 -6.18 -16.38
CA HIS A 13 8.41 -7.43 -15.72
C HIS A 13 7.89 -7.55 -14.28
N ILE A 14 6.57 -7.53 -14.10
CA ILE A 14 5.90 -7.52 -12.79
C ILE A 14 6.42 -8.60 -11.84
N GLY A 15 6.88 -9.75 -12.33
CA GLY A 15 7.49 -10.79 -11.50
C GLY A 15 8.66 -10.30 -10.62
N SER A 16 9.42 -9.30 -11.06
CA SER A 16 10.48 -8.70 -10.24
C SER A 16 9.93 -7.90 -9.05
N TYR A 17 8.75 -7.29 -9.21
CA TYR A 17 8.09 -6.56 -8.11
C TYR A 17 7.44 -7.50 -7.11
N ILE A 18 6.92 -8.65 -7.57
CA ILE A 18 6.40 -9.70 -6.69
C ILE A 18 7.52 -10.21 -5.76
N LYS A 19 8.72 -10.49 -6.29
CA LYS A 19 9.88 -10.92 -5.46
C LYS A 19 10.22 -9.87 -4.40
N ARG A 20 10.19 -8.58 -4.74
CA ARG A 20 10.43 -7.49 -3.78
C ARG A 20 9.32 -7.37 -2.74
N ALA A 21 8.06 -7.59 -3.13
CA ALA A 21 6.94 -7.60 -2.20
C ALA A 21 7.04 -8.77 -1.21
N VAL A 22 7.47 -9.95 -1.66
CA VAL A 22 7.76 -11.09 -0.77
C VAL A 22 8.88 -10.75 0.20
N PHE A 23 9.98 -10.16 -0.28
CA PHE A 23 11.07 -9.71 0.60
C PHE A 23 10.59 -8.70 1.65
N ALA A 24 9.73 -7.74 1.25
CA ALA A 24 9.15 -6.77 2.18
C ALA A 24 8.35 -7.45 3.31
N ASN A 25 7.64 -8.56 3.04
CA ASN A 25 6.93 -9.32 4.06
C ASN A 25 7.86 -9.92 5.12
N PHE A 26 9.03 -10.40 4.73
CA PHE A 26 10.03 -10.88 5.71
C PHE A 26 10.57 -9.75 6.58
N VAL A 27 10.77 -8.55 6.00
CA VAL A 27 11.18 -7.37 6.76
C VAL A 27 10.09 -6.96 7.76
N ILE A 28 8.82 -6.96 7.34
CA ILE A 28 7.68 -6.66 8.22
C ILE A 28 7.64 -7.66 9.39
N LEU A 29 7.76 -8.95 9.11
CA LEU A 29 7.79 -9.99 10.15
C LEU A 29 8.94 -9.78 11.14
N ALA A 30 10.15 -9.49 10.64
CA ALA A 30 11.31 -9.24 11.50
C ALA A 30 11.08 -8.04 12.44
N ILE A 31 10.50 -6.94 11.93
CA ILE A 31 10.17 -5.76 12.72
C ILE A 31 9.12 -6.09 13.78
N ILE A 32 8.06 -6.82 13.42
CA ILE A 32 6.98 -7.18 14.36
C ILE A 32 7.52 -8.06 15.49
N PHE A 33 8.32 -9.09 15.17
CA PHE A 33 8.92 -9.94 16.18
C PHE A 33 9.90 -9.17 17.08
N MET A 34 10.67 -8.24 16.50
CA MET A 34 11.57 -7.36 17.27
C MET A 34 10.76 -6.50 18.25
N LEU A 35 9.67 -5.88 17.82
CA LEU A 35 8.81 -5.07 18.68
C LEU A 35 8.23 -5.89 19.83
N ILE A 36 7.67 -7.07 19.55
CA ILE A 36 7.09 -7.94 20.58
C ILE A 36 8.17 -8.42 21.56
N PHE A 37 9.39 -8.70 21.10
CA PHE A 37 10.47 -9.08 21.96
C PHE A 37 10.90 -7.95 22.91
N ILE A 38 10.97 -6.71 22.40
CA ILE A 38 11.30 -5.52 23.20
C ILE A 38 10.22 -5.30 24.27
N THR A 39 8.94 -5.32 23.91
CA THR A 39 7.83 -5.12 24.86
C THR A 39 7.76 -6.21 25.91
N LYS A 40 8.16 -7.44 25.57
CA LYS A 40 8.29 -8.53 26.54
C LYS A 40 9.38 -8.27 27.57
N ILE A 41 10.48 -7.64 27.18
CA ILE A 41 11.60 -7.27 28.09
C ILE A 41 11.20 -6.11 28.99
N GLU A 42 10.54 -5.08 28.43
CA GLU A 42 10.11 -3.88 29.16
C GLU A 42 8.93 -4.15 30.11
N GLY A 43 8.27 -5.29 29.98
CA GLY A 43 7.13 -5.69 30.83
C GLY A 43 5.85 -4.91 30.52
N ASP A 44 5.80 -4.24 29.39
CA ASP A 44 4.67 -3.43 28.98
C ASP A 44 3.44 -4.32 28.69
N GLN A 45 2.27 -3.91 29.18
CA GLN A 45 1.05 -4.72 29.07
C GLN A 45 0.27 -4.48 27.77
N ASP A 46 0.61 -3.40 27.04
CA ASP A 46 -0.16 -2.93 25.88
C ASP A 46 -0.13 -3.91 24.68
N PHE A 47 0.89 -4.77 24.59
CA PHE A 47 1.06 -5.70 23.46
C PHE A 47 0.83 -7.17 23.82
N ARG A 48 0.06 -7.46 24.86
CA ARG A 48 -0.22 -8.84 25.31
C ARG A 48 -1.41 -9.49 24.64
N THR A 49 -2.19 -8.75 23.85
CA THR A 49 -3.41 -9.24 23.22
C THR A 49 -3.18 -9.50 21.73
N TYR A 50 -3.75 -10.59 21.19
CA TYR A 50 -3.72 -10.85 19.74
C TYR A 50 -4.32 -9.69 18.92
N GLN A 51 -5.29 -8.98 19.46
CA GLN A 51 -5.92 -7.84 18.78
C GLN A 51 -4.91 -6.70 18.54
N THR A 52 -4.09 -6.36 19.52
CA THR A 52 -3.04 -5.32 19.36
C THR A 52 -1.94 -5.77 18.40
N ALA A 53 -1.50 -7.03 18.49
CA ALA A 53 -0.53 -7.58 17.54
C ALA A 53 -1.04 -7.55 16.10
N PHE A 54 -2.30 -7.87 15.90
CA PHE A 54 -2.92 -7.82 14.58
C PHE A 54 -3.08 -6.39 14.05
N SER A 55 -3.39 -5.41 14.89
CA SER A 55 -3.45 -4.01 14.47
C SER A 55 -2.09 -3.47 14.04
N LEU A 56 -1.01 -3.93 14.69
CA LEU A 56 0.37 -3.64 14.28
C LEU A 56 0.70 -4.25 12.93
N ILE A 57 0.29 -5.52 12.70
CA ILE A 57 0.47 -6.19 11.40
C ILE A 57 -0.21 -5.39 10.31
N ASP A 58 -1.49 -5.03 10.50
CA ASP A 58 -2.28 -4.29 9.52
C ASP A 58 -1.67 -2.90 9.24
N SER A 59 -1.20 -2.20 10.26
CA SER A 59 -0.54 -0.90 10.13
C SER A 59 0.79 -1.00 9.40
N GLY A 60 1.62 -1.99 9.75
CA GLY A 60 2.92 -2.23 9.13
C GLY A 60 2.80 -2.62 7.66
N VAL A 61 1.92 -3.55 7.33
CA VAL A 61 1.64 -3.97 5.95
C VAL A 61 1.15 -2.78 5.13
N ARG A 62 0.17 -2.03 5.64
CA ARG A 62 -0.37 -0.84 4.98
C ARG A 62 0.71 0.20 4.71
N ALA A 63 1.52 0.54 5.72
CA ALA A 63 2.59 1.52 5.59
C ALA A 63 3.60 1.14 4.49
N VAL A 64 4.09 -0.08 4.53
CA VAL A 64 5.08 -0.58 3.57
C VAL A 64 4.51 -0.61 2.15
N PHE A 65 3.27 -1.08 1.96
CA PHE A 65 2.69 -1.19 0.62
C PHE A 65 2.21 0.13 0.04
N ILE A 66 1.86 1.14 0.84
CA ILE A 66 1.62 2.52 0.34
C ILE A 66 2.94 3.10 -0.22
N ILE A 67 4.06 2.94 0.50
CA ILE A 67 5.37 3.39 0.02
C ILE A 67 5.77 2.59 -1.24
N PHE A 68 5.56 1.28 -1.24
CA PHE A 68 5.85 0.43 -2.40
C PHE A 68 5.05 0.86 -3.64
N ALA A 69 3.77 1.16 -3.47
CA ALA A 69 2.91 1.67 -4.55
C ALA A 69 3.40 3.02 -5.08
N SER A 70 3.89 3.91 -4.20
CA SER A 70 4.46 5.19 -4.64
C SER A 70 5.72 5.00 -5.48
N VAL A 71 6.55 3.99 -5.18
CA VAL A 71 7.71 3.62 -6.01
C VAL A 71 7.26 3.09 -7.37
N LEU A 72 6.17 2.32 -7.43
CA LEU A 72 5.59 1.88 -8.71
C LEU A 72 5.07 3.07 -9.53
N ILE A 73 4.35 4.00 -8.91
CA ILE A 73 3.86 5.22 -9.56
C ILE A 73 5.04 6.05 -10.07
N ALA A 74 6.07 6.24 -9.22
CA ALA A 74 7.26 7.00 -9.58
C ALA A 74 7.97 6.39 -10.79
N LYS A 75 8.02 5.07 -10.90
CA LYS A 75 8.70 4.38 -11.99
C LYS A 75 7.83 4.26 -13.26
N PHE A 76 6.55 3.91 -13.12
CA PHE A 76 5.65 3.63 -14.25
C PHE A 76 5.07 4.89 -14.88
N ILE A 77 4.96 5.96 -14.10
CA ILE A 77 4.32 7.20 -14.57
C ILE A 77 5.35 8.33 -14.54
N ILE A 78 5.82 8.75 -13.38
CA ILE A 78 6.68 9.93 -13.25
C ILE A 78 7.98 9.76 -14.03
N GLY A 79 8.59 8.56 -14.02
CA GLY A 79 9.80 8.27 -14.77
C GLY A 79 9.63 8.46 -16.28
N GLU A 80 8.50 8.02 -16.84
CA GLU A 80 8.22 8.19 -18.27
C GLU A 80 8.04 9.66 -18.66
N PHE A 81 7.42 10.48 -17.81
CA PHE A 81 7.34 11.93 -18.03
C PHE A 81 8.71 12.59 -17.90
N LYS A 82 9.46 12.26 -16.85
CA LYS A 82 10.79 12.83 -16.60
C LYS A 82 11.77 12.56 -17.72
N TYR A 83 11.79 11.35 -18.26
CA TYR A 83 12.69 10.94 -19.33
C TYR A 83 12.11 11.14 -20.74
N LYS A 84 10.94 11.80 -20.84
CA LYS A 84 10.22 12.03 -22.10
C LYS A 84 9.88 10.76 -22.91
N THR A 85 10.00 9.58 -22.33
CA THR A 85 9.68 8.31 -23.01
C THR A 85 8.18 8.14 -23.27
N ILE A 86 7.35 8.90 -22.57
CA ILE A 86 5.89 8.93 -22.78
C ILE A 86 5.53 9.51 -24.17
N THR A 87 6.38 10.36 -24.78
CA THR A 87 6.15 10.91 -26.11
C THR A 87 6.07 9.82 -27.16
N VAL A 88 6.88 8.77 -27.05
CA VAL A 88 6.85 7.61 -27.95
C VAL A 88 5.49 6.89 -27.83
N ALA A 89 4.95 6.76 -26.63
CA ALA A 89 3.64 6.15 -26.43
C ALA A 89 2.50 7.03 -26.98
N PHE A 90 2.69 8.33 -27.04
CA PHE A 90 1.72 9.29 -27.59
C PHE A 90 1.74 9.41 -29.12
N MET A 91 2.74 8.85 -29.79
CA MET A 91 2.77 8.73 -31.25
C MET A 91 1.75 7.68 -31.79
N TYR A 92 1.33 6.74 -30.93
CA TYR A 92 0.30 5.80 -31.30
C TYR A 92 -1.08 6.45 -31.16
N PRO A 93 -2.10 6.06 -31.97
CA PRO A 93 -3.44 6.60 -31.92
C PRO A 93 -4.24 6.09 -30.70
N ILE A 94 -3.69 6.29 -29.51
CA ILE A 94 -4.27 5.88 -28.22
C ILE A 94 -4.60 7.14 -27.40
N ASN A 95 -5.78 7.15 -26.81
CA ASN A 95 -6.18 8.24 -25.91
C ASN A 95 -5.23 8.30 -24.71
N ARG A 96 -4.55 9.43 -24.53
CA ARG A 96 -3.54 9.68 -23.49
C ARG A 96 -4.08 9.41 -22.08
N LYS A 97 -5.33 9.81 -21.81
CA LYS A 97 -5.99 9.56 -20.51
C LYS A 97 -6.21 8.08 -20.26
N LYS A 98 -6.62 7.30 -21.29
CA LYS A 98 -6.82 5.85 -21.15
C LYS A 98 -5.51 5.12 -20.84
N LEU A 99 -4.39 5.56 -21.41
CA LEU A 99 -3.07 4.99 -21.14
C LEU A 99 -2.66 5.19 -19.67
N ILE A 100 -2.80 6.40 -19.14
CA ILE A 100 -2.42 6.70 -17.76
C ILE A 100 -3.39 6.02 -16.77
N ALA A 101 -4.69 6.04 -17.08
CA ALA A 101 -5.67 5.34 -16.26
C ALA A 101 -5.39 3.83 -16.18
N SER A 102 -4.92 3.19 -17.29
CA SER A 102 -4.55 1.78 -17.26
C SER A 102 -3.34 1.51 -16.36
N LYS A 103 -2.33 2.41 -16.35
CA LYS A 103 -1.17 2.30 -15.46
C LYS A 103 -1.56 2.46 -13.99
N LEU A 104 -2.41 3.44 -13.68
CA LEU A 104 -2.93 3.63 -12.33
C LEU A 104 -3.75 2.43 -11.85
N ALA A 105 -4.60 1.88 -12.73
CA ALA A 105 -5.37 0.68 -12.42
C ALA A 105 -4.47 -0.53 -12.09
N ILE A 106 -3.36 -0.71 -12.82
CA ILE A 106 -2.36 -1.75 -12.50
C ILE A 106 -1.78 -1.54 -11.10
N VAL A 107 -1.39 -0.32 -10.75
CA VAL A 107 -0.82 -0.01 -9.43
C VAL A 107 -1.85 -0.29 -8.33
N VAL A 108 -3.10 0.17 -8.48
CA VAL A 108 -4.17 -0.05 -7.50
C VAL A 108 -4.45 -1.54 -7.31
N LEU A 109 -4.65 -2.29 -8.42
CA LEU A 109 -4.92 -3.73 -8.36
C LEU A 109 -3.77 -4.51 -7.75
N PHE A 110 -2.52 -4.17 -8.13
CA PHE A 110 -1.34 -4.79 -7.56
C PHE A 110 -1.23 -4.51 -6.05
N THR A 111 -1.41 -3.25 -5.65
CA THR A 111 -1.32 -2.86 -4.23
C THR A 111 -2.42 -3.51 -3.40
N PHE A 112 -3.65 -3.52 -3.90
CA PHE A 112 -4.79 -4.17 -3.24
C PHE A 112 -4.54 -5.67 -3.02
N SER A 113 -4.17 -6.39 -4.09
CA SER A 113 -3.87 -7.82 -3.98
C SER A 113 -2.65 -8.11 -3.10
N ALA A 114 -1.61 -7.26 -3.19
CA ALA A 114 -0.41 -7.40 -2.38
C ALA A 114 -0.70 -7.21 -0.89
N ILE A 115 -1.50 -6.22 -0.51
CA ILE A 115 -1.88 -5.99 0.90
C ILE A 115 -2.65 -7.21 1.45
N ILE A 116 -3.66 -7.71 0.73
CA ILE A 116 -4.45 -8.86 1.18
C ILE A 116 -3.55 -10.09 1.38
N LEU A 117 -2.77 -10.43 0.35
CA LEU A 117 -1.88 -11.61 0.41
C LEU A 117 -0.83 -11.46 1.52
N SER A 118 -0.29 -10.27 1.69
CA SER A 118 0.71 -9.99 2.73
C SER A 118 0.12 -10.04 4.13
N THR A 119 -1.08 -9.49 4.35
CA THR A 119 -1.75 -9.58 5.65
C THR A 119 -2.03 -11.04 6.01
N ILE A 120 -2.54 -11.85 5.07
CA ILE A 120 -2.79 -13.26 5.30
C ILE A 120 -1.47 -14.00 5.62
N PHE A 121 -0.43 -13.77 4.83
CA PHE A 121 0.87 -14.43 4.99
C PHE A 121 1.54 -14.07 6.33
N VAL A 122 1.61 -12.78 6.65
CA VAL A 122 2.23 -12.29 7.89
C VAL A 122 1.44 -12.77 9.11
N THR A 123 0.10 -12.70 9.08
CA THR A 123 -0.76 -13.17 10.17
C THR A 123 -0.61 -14.68 10.36
N ALA A 124 -0.58 -15.49 9.30
CA ALA A 124 -0.42 -16.94 9.40
C ALA A 124 0.91 -17.33 10.05
N ILE A 125 2.02 -16.73 9.61
CA ILE A 125 3.34 -16.99 10.20
C ILE A 125 3.39 -16.51 11.66
N PHE A 126 2.83 -15.33 11.94
CA PHE A 126 2.79 -14.77 13.27
C PHE A 126 2.03 -15.70 14.24
N CYS A 127 0.85 -16.20 13.84
CA CYS A 127 0.06 -17.14 14.65
C CYS A 127 0.83 -18.45 14.90
N ALA A 128 1.44 -19.04 13.88
CA ALA A 128 2.19 -20.28 14.00
C ALA A 128 3.40 -20.15 14.96
N VAL A 129 4.12 -19.04 14.89
CA VAL A 129 5.26 -18.77 15.78
C VAL A 129 4.78 -18.44 17.19
N SER A 130 3.73 -17.64 17.32
CA SER A 130 3.18 -17.24 18.62
C SER A 130 2.68 -18.44 19.43
N GLU A 131 2.03 -19.40 18.79
CA GLU A 131 1.61 -20.66 19.44
C GLU A 131 2.81 -21.52 19.84
N SER A 132 3.81 -21.65 18.97
CA SER A 132 5.01 -22.48 19.23
C SER A 132 5.85 -21.97 20.39
N PHE A 133 5.97 -20.65 20.54
CA PHE A 133 6.80 -19.99 21.55
C PHE A 133 6.02 -19.40 22.73
N GLN A 134 4.71 -19.60 22.78
CA GLN A 134 3.81 -19.03 23.81
C GLN A 134 4.11 -17.54 24.07
N LEU A 135 4.22 -16.76 22.98
CA LEU A 135 4.61 -15.36 23.07
C LEU A 135 3.54 -14.49 23.73
N LEU A 136 2.29 -14.87 23.58
CA LEU A 136 1.13 -14.16 24.12
C LEU A 136 0.36 -15.04 25.10
N PRO A 137 -0.13 -14.49 26.23
CA PRO A 137 -0.91 -15.23 27.22
C PRO A 137 -2.34 -15.56 26.75
N ASP A 138 -2.83 -14.89 25.71
CA ASP A 138 -4.17 -15.05 25.15
C ASP A 138 -4.29 -16.32 24.28
N THR A 139 -5.50 -16.89 24.20
CA THR A 139 -5.80 -18.03 23.32
C THR A 139 -6.33 -17.54 21.99
N LEU A 140 -5.81 -18.10 20.91
CA LEU A 140 -6.25 -17.79 19.55
C LEU A 140 -7.69 -18.31 19.34
N SER A 141 -8.65 -17.40 19.17
CA SER A 141 -10.01 -17.76 18.79
C SER A 141 -10.20 -17.60 17.28
N VAL A 142 -10.67 -18.66 16.62
CA VAL A 142 -10.98 -18.65 15.17
C VAL A 142 -12.01 -17.56 14.84
N SER A 143 -12.92 -17.26 15.78
CA SER A 143 -13.91 -16.20 15.63
C SER A 143 -13.29 -14.82 15.45
N LEU A 144 -12.16 -14.53 16.12
CA LEU A 144 -11.42 -13.27 15.95
C LEU A 144 -10.86 -13.11 14.54
N ILE A 145 -10.38 -14.19 13.93
CA ILE A 145 -9.85 -14.17 12.57
C ILE A 145 -10.97 -13.89 11.56
N ILE A 146 -12.11 -14.57 11.70
CA ILE A 146 -13.25 -14.43 10.78
C ILE A 146 -13.84 -13.01 10.86
N GLN A 147 -13.99 -12.45 12.05
CA GLN A 147 -14.52 -11.10 12.24
C GLN A 147 -13.64 -10.00 11.62
N ARG A 148 -12.35 -10.25 11.40
CA ARG A 148 -11.41 -9.31 10.81
C ARG A 148 -11.40 -9.27 9.29
N ILE A 149 -11.94 -10.29 8.61
CA ILE A 149 -11.89 -10.36 7.13
C ILE A 149 -12.48 -9.11 6.47
N PRO A 150 -13.67 -8.60 6.84
CA PRO A 150 -14.23 -7.39 6.25
C PRO A 150 -13.32 -6.16 6.48
N ALA A 151 -12.74 -6.03 7.68
CA ALA A 151 -11.85 -4.92 8.00
C ALA A 151 -10.57 -4.95 7.15
N VAL A 152 -9.96 -6.13 6.95
CA VAL A 152 -8.78 -6.30 6.10
C VAL A 152 -9.09 -5.90 4.65
N ILE A 153 -10.24 -6.30 4.10
CA ILE A 153 -10.64 -5.94 2.74
C ILE A 153 -10.84 -4.43 2.62
N MET A 154 -11.54 -3.80 3.58
CA MET A 154 -11.75 -2.35 3.59
C MET A 154 -10.43 -1.59 3.72
N ASN A 155 -9.54 -2.05 4.59
CA ASN A 155 -8.21 -1.47 4.78
C ASN A 155 -7.35 -1.59 3.52
N ALA A 156 -7.37 -2.74 2.83
CA ALA A 156 -6.65 -2.93 1.58
C ALA A 156 -7.18 -2.02 0.47
N LEU A 157 -8.50 -1.87 0.37
CA LEU A 157 -9.14 -1.02 -0.64
C LEU A 157 -8.81 0.45 -0.40
N SER A 158 -8.96 0.94 0.83
CA SER A 158 -8.63 2.32 1.18
C SER A 158 -7.14 2.62 1.00
N ALA A 159 -6.25 1.75 1.46
CA ALA A 159 -4.81 1.92 1.31
C ALA A 159 -4.37 1.97 -0.15
N SER A 160 -4.96 1.12 -1.02
CA SER A 160 -4.67 1.14 -2.46
C SER A 160 -5.10 2.44 -3.14
N CYS A 161 -6.18 3.06 -2.69
CA CYS A 161 -6.64 4.36 -3.19
C CYS A 161 -5.78 5.51 -2.63
N ILE A 162 -5.43 5.49 -1.34
CA ILE A 162 -4.55 6.48 -0.69
C ILE A 162 -3.18 6.50 -1.36
N ALA A 163 -2.68 5.34 -1.76
CA ALA A 163 -1.42 5.20 -2.48
C ALA A 163 -1.34 5.99 -3.80
N LEU A 164 -2.47 6.49 -4.32
CA LEU A 164 -2.53 7.37 -5.49
C LEU A 164 -2.22 8.84 -5.16
N ILE A 165 -2.33 9.28 -3.91
CA ILE A 165 -2.13 10.69 -3.53
C ILE A 165 -0.72 11.19 -3.89
N PRO A 166 0.38 10.42 -3.69
CA PRO A 166 1.72 10.81 -4.08
C PRO A 166 1.88 11.16 -5.57
N LEU A 167 1.00 10.64 -6.43
CA LEU A 167 0.98 10.96 -7.86
C LEU A 167 0.89 12.47 -8.12
N TYR A 168 0.05 13.17 -7.36
CA TYR A 168 -0.13 14.62 -7.53
C TYR A 168 1.18 15.39 -7.31
N PHE A 169 1.87 15.07 -6.22
CA PHE A 169 3.14 15.72 -5.90
C PHE A 169 4.23 15.37 -6.91
N GLY A 170 4.25 14.12 -7.37
CA GLY A 170 5.18 13.64 -8.39
C GLY A 170 4.96 14.30 -9.75
N MET A 171 3.72 14.42 -10.22
CA MET A 171 3.36 15.01 -11.49
C MET A 171 3.62 16.51 -11.54
N ARG A 172 3.48 17.22 -10.42
CA ARG A 172 3.70 18.67 -10.37
C ARG A 172 5.15 19.07 -10.65
N LYS A 173 6.12 18.25 -10.26
CA LYS A 173 7.57 18.51 -10.42
C LYS A 173 8.28 17.49 -11.30
N TYR A 174 7.58 16.50 -11.85
CA TYR A 174 8.15 15.34 -12.56
C TYR A 174 9.33 14.71 -11.79
N SER A 175 9.18 14.63 -10.47
CA SER A 175 10.26 14.26 -9.56
C SER A 175 9.94 12.92 -8.84
N ILE A 176 10.77 11.92 -9.11
CA ILE A 176 10.70 10.61 -8.44
C ILE A 176 10.88 10.76 -6.91
N PRO A 177 11.89 11.50 -6.40
CA PRO A 177 12.05 11.69 -4.96
C PRO A 177 10.84 12.36 -4.30
N ALA A 178 10.22 13.36 -4.96
CA ALA A 178 9.05 14.04 -4.41
C ALA A 178 7.87 13.08 -4.22
N THR A 179 7.68 12.12 -5.13
CA THR A 179 6.64 11.09 -5.02
C THR A 179 6.88 10.18 -3.80
N ILE A 180 8.13 9.77 -3.58
CA ILE A 180 8.48 8.87 -2.48
C ILE A 180 8.38 9.61 -1.13
N VAL A 181 8.93 10.82 -1.04
CA VAL A 181 8.86 11.62 0.20
C VAL A 181 7.42 11.94 0.56
N SER A 182 6.57 12.31 -0.40
CA SER A 182 5.16 12.55 -0.13
C SER A 182 4.43 11.30 0.37
N SER A 183 4.80 10.09 -0.09
CA SER A 183 4.20 8.86 0.42
C SER A 183 4.59 8.59 1.88
N ILE A 184 5.83 8.89 2.27
CA ILE A 184 6.27 8.74 3.66
C ILE A 184 5.49 9.69 4.57
N LEU A 185 5.29 10.95 4.15
CA LEU A 185 4.47 11.90 4.89
C LEU A 185 3.01 11.45 5.03
N ILE A 186 2.43 10.91 3.96
CA ILE A 186 1.06 10.38 3.98
C ILE A 186 0.98 9.18 4.93
N VAL A 187 1.95 8.26 4.87
CA VAL A 187 2.00 7.10 5.76
C VAL A 187 2.12 7.54 7.21
N SER A 188 2.97 8.52 7.54
CA SER A 188 3.10 9.00 8.93
C SER A 188 1.80 9.56 9.48
N VAL A 189 1.01 10.26 8.65
CA VAL A 189 -0.32 10.78 9.04
C VAL A 189 -1.33 9.64 9.18
N VAL A 190 -1.36 8.72 8.22
CA VAL A 190 -2.33 7.61 8.15
C VAL A 190 -2.07 6.54 9.20
N SER A 191 -0.80 6.32 9.57
CA SER A 191 -0.39 5.34 10.58
C SER A 191 -0.22 5.93 11.98
N SER A 192 -0.54 7.21 12.19
CA SER A 192 -0.51 7.79 13.53
C SER A 192 -1.62 7.16 14.39
N ASN A 193 -1.20 6.49 15.45
CA ASN A 193 -2.08 5.91 16.44
C ASN A 193 -2.12 6.85 17.66
N SER A 194 -3.30 7.18 18.12
CA SER A 194 -3.51 7.92 19.37
C SER A 194 -4.05 6.96 20.43
N GLY A 195 -3.15 6.30 21.14
CA GLY A 195 -3.51 5.32 22.18
C GLY A 195 -4.15 4.06 21.61
N ASN A 196 -5.22 3.57 22.24
CA ASN A 196 -5.90 2.32 21.86
C ASN A 196 -6.78 2.41 20.59
N PHE A 197 -6.85 3.58 19.94
CA PHE A 197 -7.64 3.77 18.73
C PHE A 197 -6.75 4.06 17.54
N THR A 198 -6.88 3.25 16.50
CA THR A 198 -6.34 3.59 15.18
C THR A 198 -7.38 4.42 14.44
N LEU A 199 -6.95 5.46 13.70
CA LEU A 199 -7.85 6.25 12.84
C LEU A 199 -8.65 5.36 11.87
N TYR A 200 -8.16 4.17 11.57
CA TYR A 200 -8.78 3.20 10.67
C TYR A 200 -9.91 2.37 11.30
N ASP A 201 -10.06 2.39 12.62
CA ASP A 201 -11.16 1.67 13.29
C ASP A 201 -12.51 2.37 13.06
N ILE A 202 -12.46 3.65 12.70
CA ILE A 202 -13.66 4.40 12.32
C ILE A 202 -13.88 4.25 10.82
N ILE A 203 -14.87 3.47 10.40
CA ILE A 203 -15.19 3.10 9.01
C ILE A 203 -15.25 4.30 8.05
N PHE A 204 -15.67 5.48 8.52
CA PHE A 204 -15.74 6.69 7.71
C PHE A 204 -14.37 7.21 7.24
N ILE A 205 -13.32 7.05 8.03
CA ILE A 205 -11.99 7.61 7.73
C ILE A 205 -11.34 6.90 6.54
N PRO A 206 -11.27 5.56 6.47
CA PRO A 206 -10.76 4.87 5.28
C PRO A 206 -11.51 5.21 4.00
N ILE A 207 -12.85 5.36 4.09
CA ILE A 207 -13.69 5.68 2.93
C ILE A 207 -13.42 7.10 2.43
N THR A 208 -13.38 8.09 3.33
CA THR A 208 -13.09 9.49 2.95
C THR A 208 -11.70 9.64 2.35
N LEU A 209 -10.71 8.98 2.92
CA LEU A 209 -9.34 8.97 2.39
C LEU A 209 -9.25 8.28 1.02
N ALA A 210 -10.02 7.21 0.80
CA ALA A 210 -10.09 6.55 -0.50
C ALA A 210 -10.68 7.49 -1.58
N ILE A 211 -11.76 8.20 -1.25
CA ILE A 211 -12.38 9.19 -2.15
C ILE A 211 -11.41 10.31 -2.47
N ILE A 212 -10.69 10.83 -1.46
CA ILE A 212 -9.66 11.85 -1.65
C ILE A 212 -8.56 11.32 -2.59
N GLY A 213 -8.08 10.09 -2.38
CA GLY A 213 -7.05 9.46 -3.21
C GLY A 213 -7.47 9.38 -4.69
N ILE A 214 -8.68 8.92 -4.97
CA ILE A 214 -9.23 8.84 -6.33
C ILE A 214 -9.40 10.24 -6.94
N SER A 215 -9.93 11.20 -6.17
CA SER A 215 -10.12 12.58 -6.63
C SER A 215 -8.81 13.26 -6.99
N VAL A 216 -7.79 13.10 -6.14
CA VAL A 216 -6.44 13.63 -6.38
C VAL A 216 -5.79 12.97 -7.59
N ALA A 217 -5.96 11.67 -7.77
CA ALA A 217 -5.49 10.98 -8.97
C ALA A 217 -6.16 11.54 -10.23
N TYR A 218 -7.49 11.71 -10.22
CA TYR A 218 -8.24 12.29 -11.34
C TYR A 218 -7.75 13.71 -11.69
N LEU A 219 -7.57 14.57 -10.69
CA LEU A 219 -7.06 15.93 -10.88
C LEU A 219 -5.65 15.93 -11.49
N SER A 220 -4.81 14.95 -11.12
CA SER A 220 -3.41 14.86 -11.59
C SER A 220 -3.31 14.61 -13.09
N PHE A 221 -4.25 13.90 -13.70
CA PHE A 221 -4.21 13.60 -15.13
C PHE A 221 -5.28 14.31 -15.97
N ARG A 222 -6.16 15.10 -15.36
CA ARG A 222 -7.22 15.83 -16.06
C ARG A 222 -6.69 16.71 -17.20
N ASN A 223 -5.59 17.40 -16.96
CA ASN A 223 -5.01 18.39 -17.89
C ASN A 223 -3.90 17.83 -18.78
N ILE A 224 -3.65 16.53 -18.80
CA ILE A 224 -2.55 15.92 -19.57
C ILE A 224 -2.67 16.12 -21.08
N GLU A 225 -3.88 16.29 -21.60
CA GLU A 225 -4.08 16.59 -23.04
C GLU A 225 -3.62 17.99 -23.45
N LYS A 226 -3.49 18.92 -22.49
CA LYS A 226 -3.06 20.29 -22.71
C LYS A 226 -1.55 20.49 -22.55
N ILE A 227 -0.83 19.45 -22.19
CA ILE A 227 0.63 19.52 -22.03
C ILE A 227 1.24 19.25 -23.41
N ASP A 228 1.71 20.32 -24.05
CA ASP A 228 2.61 20.26 -25.21
C ASP A 228 3.97 19.80 -24.68
N ILE A 229 4.40 18.59 -25.08
CA ILE A 229 5.66 17.96 -24.65
C ILE A 229 6.68 18.09 -25.77
#